data_a6ab693d7e43b04c18d5ed2b48d919fe
#
_entry.id   a6ab693d7e43b04c18d5ed2b48d919fe
#
_cell.length_a   1.000
_cell.length_b   1.000
_cell.length_c   1.000
_cell.angle_alpha   90.00
_cell.angle_beta   90.00
_cell.angle_gamma   90.00
#
_symmetry.space_group_name_H-M   'P 1'
#
loop_
_entity.id
_entity.type
_entity.pdbx_description
1 polymer ?
#
loop_
_entity_poly.entity_id
_entity_poly.type
_entity_poly.pdbx_seq_one_letter_code
_entity_poly.pdbx_strand_id
1 'polypeptide(L)'
;MSQCLINDELIKEEFPACSRGTWFATGIVGIMPKSAAKVLADAVLRFETEVFYNYQELDSAVETLRRRLASLISAENVTDICFTRNATEGIIIGVSNIEFESGDEIVTSNQEHGALLDRLTYIERRGRAKLRMFEISKEPEETLESVKKQVSRRTKLLAFSHVSCQTGIRLPAKEICEVGRKVGAYILIDGAQTVGNIPVNVRDYECDFYAANGHKWLCGPKGTSFLYVNPDSAITLSPTFLAFGSSSDDLATRRNAMRFEYGTREKILLFGLLAVIDLYAKWDWELKDGRIKELSAYLRERLNEIPKCIVHTPMDWDKSSGNTSFSVEGYSLEKVSGYLSNEWRIMTRSVPEINAIRISTSYFNTNKEIDRLIEALKAL
;
A
#
# COMPACT_ATOMS: atom_id res chain seq x y z
N MET A 1 -29.24 5.65 -13.08
CA MET A 1 -28.24 4.84 -13.79
C MET A 1 -28.18 3.52 -13.06
N SER A 2 -28.38 2.36 -13.74
CA SER A 2 -28.28 1.05 -13.09
C SER A 2 -26.85 0.87 -12.62
N GLN A 3 -26.65 0.67 -11.31
CA GLN A 3 -25.36 0.29 -10.75
C GLN A 3 -24.89 -1.00 -11.46
N CYS A 4 -23.73 -0.93 -12.10
CA CYS A 4 -23.11 -2.11 -12.71
C CYS A 4 -22.50 -2.95 -11.57
N LEU A 5 -23.19 -4.01 -11.17
CA LEU A 5 -22.71 -4.93 -10.13
C LEU A 5 -21.42 -5.61 -10.61
N ILE A 6 -20.40 -5.62 -9.76
CA ILE A 6 -19.17 -6.39 -10.01
C ILE A 6 -19.54 -7.88 -9.98
N ASN A 7 -19.50 -8.52 -11.14
CA ASN A 7 -19.77 -9.95 -11.31
C ASN A 7 -18.63 -10.63 -12.09
N ASP A 8 -18.64 -11.96 -12.12
CA ASP A 8 -17.58 -12.73 -12.76
C ASP A 8 -17.45 -12.48 -14.27
N GLU A 9 -18.52 -12.05 -14.96
CA GLU A 9 -18.49 -11.73 -16.39
C GLU A 9 -17.75 -10.40 -16.63
N LEU A 10 -18.08 -9.36 -15.89
CA LEU A 10 -17.38 -8.08 -15.92
C LEU A 10 -15.89 -8.24 -15.56
N ILE A 11 -15.58 -9.07 -14.56
CA ILE A 11 -14.21 -9.37 -14.17
C ILE A 11 -13.45 -10.03 -15.31
N LYS A 12 -14.03 -11.01 -15.98
CA LYS A 12 -13.38 -11.68 -17.14
C LYS A 12 -13.11 -10.71 -18.29
N GLU A 13 -14.02 -9.78 -18.54
CA GLU A 13 -13.86 -8.76 -19.57
C GLU A 13 -12.75 -7.77 -19.22
N GLU A 14 -12.74 -7.25 -17.99
CA GLU A 14 -11.79 -6.22 -17.55
C GLU A 14 -10.42 -6.78 -17.16
N PHE A 15 -10.33 -8.05 -16.76
CA PHE A 15 -9.09 -8.72 -16.36
C PHE A 15 -8.77 -9.96 -17.20
N PRO A 16 -8.58 -9.81 -18.52
CA PRO A 16 -8.33 -10.96 -19.39
C PRO A 16 -7.05 -11.73 -19.04
N ALA A 17 -6.11 -11.13 -18.32
CA ALA A 17 -4.92 -11.82 -17.81
C ALA A 17 -5.27 -12.97 -16.86
N CYS A 18 -6.37 -12.88 -16.12
CA CYS A 18 -6.83 -13.90 -15.18
C CYS A 18 -7.33 -15.18 -15.90
N SER A 19 -7.62 -15.12 -17.20
CA SER A 19 -7.93 -16.33 -18.00
C SER A 19 -6.71 -17.22 -18.28
N ARG A 20 -5.50 -16.70 -18.10
CA ARG A 20 -4.24 -17.41 -18.38
C ARG A 20 -3.59 -18.02 -17.13
N GLY A 21 -4.10 -17.72 -15.95
CA GLY A 21 -3.62 -18.19 -14.66
C GLY A 21 -4.22 -17.37 -13.54
N THR A 22 -4.07 -17.83 -12.31
CA THR A 22 -4.58 -17.14 -11.13
C THR A 22 -3.54 -16.16 -10.59
N TRP A 23 -3.94 -14.91 -10.39
CA TRP A 23 -3.08 -13.85 -9.84
C TRP A 23 -3.47 -13.53 -8.40
N PHE A 24 -2.75 -14.11 -7.45
CA PHE A 24 -2.86 -13.81 -6.02
C PHE A 24 -1.69 -12.96 -5.49
N ALA A 25 -1.13 -12.11 -6.35
CA ALA A 25 0.06 -11.32 -6.05
C ALA A 25 -0.19 -9.81 -6.09
N THR A 26 -1.43 -9.35 -5.92
CA THR A 26 -1.82 -7.93 -5.93
C THR A 26 -1.04 -7.10 -4.90
N GLY A 27 -0.71 -7.67 -3.75
CA GLY A 27 0.15 -7.02 -2.76
C GLY A 27 1.61 -6.85 -3.19
N ILE A 28 2.05 -7.46 -4.32
CA ILE A 28 3.31 -7.13 -5.01
C ILE A 28 3.01 -6.03 -6.03
N VAL A 29 2.11 -6.31 -6.97
CA VAL A 29 1.67 -5.39 -8.02
C VAL A 29 0.28 -5.79 -8.53
N GLY A 30 -0.62 -4.81 -8.70
CA GLY A 30 -1.95 -5.03 -9.24
C GLY A 30 -1.95 -5.23 -10.76
N ILE A 31 -2.99 -5.89 -11.26
CA ILE A 31 -3.29 -5.95 -12.69
C ILE A 31 -4.22 -4.78 -13.00
N MET A 32 -3.85 -3.97 -14.00
CA MET A 32 -4.68 -2.86 -14.43
C MET A 32 -5.88 -3.37 -15.23
N PRO A 33 -7.10 -2.83 -15.01
CA PRO A 33 -8.27 -3.14 -15.84
C PRO A 33 -8.02 -2.83 -17.31
N LYS A 34 -8.52 -3.66 -18.22
CA LYS A 34 -8.34 -3.53 -19.68
C LYS A 34 -8.83 -2.17 -20.20
N SER A 35 -9.99 -1.70 -19.74
CA SER A 35 -10.54 -0.41 -20.15
C SER A 35 -9.62 0.75 -19.75
N ALA A 36 -9.10 0.76 -18.51
CA ALA A 36 -8.15 1.77 -18.06
C ALA A 36 -6.79 1.66 -18.79
N ALA A 37 -6.32 0.44 -19.06
CA ALA A 37 -5.11 0.21 -19.85
C ALA A 37 -5.24 0.77 -21.27
N LYS A 38 -6.42 0.64 -21.87
CA LYS A 38 -6.73 1.24 -23.18
C LYS A 38 -6.68 2.77 -23.12
N VAL A 39 -7.34 3.36 -22.13
CA VAL A 39 -7.31 4.83 -21.93
C VAL A 39 -5.86 5.34 -21.81
N LEU A 40 -5.01 4.63 -21.06
CA LEU A 40 -3.59 4.97 -20.94
C LEU A 40 -2.85 4.86 -22.28
N ALA A 41 -3.05 3.77 -23.03
CA ALA A 41 -2.39 3.56 -24.32
C ALA A 41 -2.81 4.62 -25.35
N ASP A 42 -4.11 4.92 -25.42
CA ASP A 42 -4.65 5.95 -26.31
C ASP A 42 -4.11 7.35 -25.92
N ALA A 43 -3.97 7.63 -24.62
CA ALA A 43 -3.38 8.87 -24.14
C ALA A 43 -1.91 8.99 -24.56
N VAL A 44 -1.09 7.94 -24.37
CA VAL A 44 0.31 7.93 -24.80
C VAL A 44 0.41 8.25 -26.31
N LEU A 45 -0.34 7.55 -27.14
CA LEU A 45 -0.34 7.77 -28.59
C LEU A 45 -0.74 9.20 -28.95
N ARG A 46 -1.80 9.71 -28.34
CA ARG A 46 -2.30 11.07 -28.62
C ARG A 46 -1.29 12.14 -28.25
N PHE A 47 -0.72 12.07 -27.05
CA PHE A 47 0.22 13.09 -26.58
C PHE A 47 1.58 13.03 -27.27
N GLU A 48 1.97 11.89 -27.87
CA GLU A 48 3.23 11.77 -28.61
C GLU A 48 3.06 12.04 -30.13
N THR A 49 1.83 12.01 -30.66
CA THR A 49 1.59 12.19 -32.11
C THR A 49 0.95 13.53 -32.49
N GLU A 50 0.36 14.24 -31.53
CA GLU A 50 -0.24 15.56 -31.77
C GLU A 50 0.82 16.64 -31.58
N VAL A 51 0.99 17.53 -32.58
CA VAL A 51 2.01 18.61 -32.58
C VAL A 51 1.76 19.64 -31.47
N PHE A 52 0.49 19.87 -31.15
CA PHE A 52 0.05 20.76 -30.06
C PHE A 52 -0.70 19.95 -29.03
N TYR A 53 0.01 19.35 -28.08
CA TYR A 53 -0.69 18.69 -27.02
C TYR A 53 -1.10 19.63 -25.89
N ASN A 54 -2.24 19.29 -25.36
CA ASN A 54 -2.86 20.08 -24.34
C ASN A 54 -2.32 19.70 -22.95
N TYR A 55 -1.20 20.32 -22.56
CA TYR A 55 -0.66 20.16 -21.20
C TYR A 55 -1.72 20.48 -20.12
N GLN A 56 -2.65 21.39 -20.41
CA GLN A 56 -3.71 21.73 -19.47
C GLN A 56 -4.66 20.54 -19.19
N GLU A 57 -4.88 19.67 -20.17
CA GLU A 57 -5.66 18.44 -19.96
C GLU A 57 -4.97 17.51 -18.97
N LEU A 58 -3.65 17.27 -19.14
CA LEU A 58 -2.87 16.47 -18.21
C LEU A 58 -2.83 17.08 -16.82
N ASP A 59 -2.65 18.39 -16.71
CA ASP A 59 -2.64 19.09 -15.43
C ASP A 59 -4.01 19.01 -14.74
N SER A 60 -5.10 19.20 -15.48
CA SER A 60 -6.46 19.03 -14.96
C SER A 60 -6.73 17.60 -14.49
N ALA A 61 -6.25 16.59 -15.22
CA ALA A 61 -6.39 15.19 -14.83
C ALA A 61 -5.59 14.87 -13.57
N VAL A 62 -4.36 15.36 -13.45
CA VAL A 62 -3.51 15.22 -12.26
C VAL A 62 -4.18 15.83 -11.04
N GLU A 63 -4.71 17.05 -11.14
CA GLU A 63 -5.42 17.70 -10.03
C GLU A 63 -6.75 17.01 -9.71
N THR A 64 -7.44 16.43 -10.69
CA THR A 64 -8.63 15.61 -10.45
C THR A 64 -8.28 14.33 -9.71
N LEU A 65 -7.20 13.65 -10.11
CA LEU A 65 -6.70 12.47 -9.39
C LEU A 65 -6.34 12.82 -7.95
N ARG A 66 -5.66 13.95 -7.72
CA ARG A 66 -5.27 14.42 -6.39
C ARG A 66 -6.50 14.59 -5.49
N ARG A 67 -7.57 15.24 -6.00
CA ARG A 67 -8.85 15.36 -5.27
C ARG A 67 -9.47 14.00 -4.95
N ARG A 68 -9.47 13.06 -5.90
CA ARG A 68 -10.00 11.71 -5.69
C ARG A 68 -9.22 10.94 -4.61
N LEU A 69 -7.89 11.03 -4.65
CA LEU A 69 -7.04 10.37 -3.65
C LEU A 69 -7.18 11.01 -2.27
N ALA A 70 -7.27 12.35 -2.19
CA ALA A 70 -7.53 13.05 -0.94
C ALA A 70 -8.85 12.57 -0.30
N SER A 71 -9.92 12.51 -1.09
CA SER A 71 -11.20 11.97 -0.63
C SER A 71 -11.10 10.50 -0.18
N LEU A 72 -10.38 9.67 -0.94
CA LEU A 72 -10.25 8.23 -0.67
C LEU A 72 -9.55 7.92 0.66
N ILE A 73 -8.62 8.78 1.11
CA ILE A 73 -7.91 8.62 2.37
C ILE A 73 -8.37 9.60 3.46
N SER A 74 -9.46 10.34 3.20
CA SER A 74 -10.01 11.35 4.10
C SER A 74 -9.02 12.47 4.45
N ALA A 75 -8.12 12.85 3.53
CA ALA A 75 -7.26 14.02 3.70
C ALA A 75 -8.11 15.32 3.62
N GLU A 76 -7.72 16.34 4.41
CA GLU A 76 -8.49 17.58 4.51
C GLU A 76 -8.33 18.44 3.25
N ASN A 77 -7.07 18.59 2.78
CA ASN A 77 -6.77 19.42 1.62
C ASN A 77 -6.15 18.57 0.49
N VAL A 78 -6.44 18.95 -0.74
CA VAL A 78 -5.81 18.32 -1.91
C VAL A 78 -4.29 18.54 -1.95
N THR A 79 -3.82 19.66 -1.39
CA THR A 79 -2.40 20.04 -1.32
C THR A 79 -1.60 19.22 -0.30
N ASP A 80 -2.27 18.42 0.52
CA ASP A 80 -1.62 17.52 1.49
C ASP A 80 -1.08 16.23 0.82
N ILE A 81 -1.32 16.09 -0.49
CA ILE A 81 -0.86 14.93 -1.27
C ILE A 81 0.16 15.39 -2.31
N CYS A 82 1.30 14.69 -2.37
CA CYS A 82 2.19 14.72 -3.53
C CYS A 82 2.29 13.34 -4.18
N PHE A 83 2.47 13.34 -5.50
CA PHE A 83 2.69 12.13 -6.25
C PHE A 83 4.13 11.66 -6.11
N THR A 84 4.30 10.35 -6.01
CA THR A 84 5.58 9.65 -5.98
C THR A 84 5.53 8.45 -6.94
N ARG A 85 6.68 7.89 -7.27
CA ARG A 85 6.77 6.71 -8.17
C ARG A 85 6.38 5.41 -7.45
N ASN A 86 6.62 5.35 -6.15
CA ASN A 86 6.30 4.22 -5.29
C ASN A 86 6.27 4.67 -3.83
N ALA A 87 5.70 3.87 -2.93
CA ALA A 87 5.66 4.18 -1.50
C ALA A 87 7.07 4.29 -0.90
N THR A 88 8.06 3.58 -1.44
CA THR A 88 9.47 3.70 -1.01
C THR A 88 9.99 5.13 -1.15
N GLU A 89 9.69 5.80 -2.27
CA GLU A 89 10.04 7.22 -2.45
C GLU A 89 9.34 8.10 -1.41
N GLY A 90 8.04 7.86 -1.16
CA GLY A 90 7.29 8.57 -0.12
C GLY A 90 7.89 8.36 1.28
N ILE A 91 8.26 7.13 1.63
CA ILE A 91 8.94 6.78 2.89
C ILE A 91 10.29 7.53 3.00
N ILE A 92 11.10 7.51 1.94
CA ILE A 92 12.40 8.21 1.91
C ILE A 92 12.18 9.72 2.11
N ILE A 93 11.21 10.31 1.43
CA ILE A 93 10.86 11.73 1.62
C ILE A 93 10.50 11.99 3.07
N GLY A 94 9.56 11.24 3.66
CA GLY A 94 9.13 11.42 5.04
C GLY A 94 10.29 11.31 6.03
N VAL A 95 11.04 10.22 5.99
CA VAL A 95 12.18 9.98 6.89
C VAL A 95 13.29 11.02 6.70
N SER A 96 13.53 11.50 5.47
CA SER A 96 14.59 12.49 5.20
C SER A 96 14.27 13.89 5.71
N ASN A 97 13.00 14.16 6.04
CA ASN A 97 12.59 15.43 6.65
C ASN A 97 12.73 15.43 8.17
N ILE A 98 13.22 14.34 8.77
CA ILE A 98 13.42 14.22 10.21
C ILE A 98 14.91 14.36 10.51
N GLU A 99 15.28 15.34 11.30
CA GLU A 99 16.63 15.52 11.80
C GLU A 99 16.81 14.70 13.08
N PHE A 100 17.79 13.79 13.04
CA PHE A 100 18.14 12.93 14.18
C PHE A 100 19.39 13.42 14.88
N GLU A 101 19.33 13.45 16.20
CA GLU A 101 20.45 13.77 17.10
C GLU A 101 20.94 12.51 17.82
N SER A 102 22.15 12.59 18.36
CA SER A 102 22.73 11.49 19.15
C SER A 102 21.85 11.19 20.37
N GLY A 103 21.41 9.95 20.50
CA GLY A 103 20.56 9.51 21.59
C GLY A 103 19.07 9.40 21.21
N ASP A 104 18.68 9.89 20.03
CA ASP A 104 17.34 9.67 19.50
C ASP A 104 17.06 8.18 19.25
N GLU A 105 15.79 7.82 19.33
CA GLU A 105 15.31 6.47 19.08
C GLU A 105 14.31 6.47 17.92
N ILE A 106 14.39 5.42 17.09
CA ILE A 106 13.39 5.11 16.07
C ILE A 106 12.68 3.85 16.54
N VAL A 107 11.35 3.87 16.56
CA VAL A 107 10.53 2.68 16.86
C VAL A 107 9.85 2.21 15.59
N THR A 108 9.96 0.91 15.29
CA THR A 108 9.35 0.27 14.12
C THR A 108 8.89 -1.13 14.47
N SER A 109 8.19 -1.84 13.55
CA SER A 109 7.77 -3.21 13.80
C SER A 109 8.81 -4.25 13.36
N ASN A 110 8.65 -5.48 13.86
CA ASN A 110 9.44 -6.65 13.43
C ASN A 110 9.00 -7.24 12.08
N GLN A 111 7.96 -6.67 11.43
CA GLN A 111 7.43 -7.17 10.15
C GLN A 111 7.41 -6.10 9.05
N GLU A 112 8.40 -5.23 9.03
CA GLU A 112 8.47 -4.17 8.04
C GLU A 112 8.98 -4.68 6.68
N HIS A 113 8.53 -3.99 5.62
CA HIS A 113 9.10 -4.15 4.29
C HIS A 113 10.50 -3.50 4.23
N GLY A 114 11.42 -4.09 3.44
CA GLY A 114 12.77 -3.54 3.24
C GLY A 114 12.80 -2.06 2.86
N ALA A 115 11.79 -1.57 2.15
CA ALA A 115 11.67 -0.14 1.81
C ALA A 115 11.73 0.80 3.02
N LEU A 116 11.16 0.39 4.14
CA LEU A 116 11.22 1.12 5.41
C LEU A 116 12.41 0.65 6.25
N LEU A 117 12.53 -0.65 6.47
CA LEU A 117 13.54 -1.22 7.38
C LEU A 117 14.97 -0.87 6.96
N ASP A 118 15.31 -0.97 5.68
CA ASP A 118 16.67 -0.65 5.18
C ASP A 118 17.01 0.83 5.42
N ARG A 119 16.04 1.72 5.23
CA ARG A 119 16.24 3.15 5.49
C ARG A 119 16.49 3.44 6.97
N LEU A 120 15.72 2.82 7.86
CA LEU A 120 15.87 2.99 9.32
C LEU A 120 17.18 2.36 9.82
N THR A 121 17.52 1.17 9.35
CA THR A 121 18.80 0.49 9.65
C THR A 121 20.01 1.32 9.17
N TYR A 122 19.89 1.98 8.00
CA TYR A 122 20.94 2.86 7.53
C TYR A 122 21.18 4.05 8.49
N ILE A 123 20.12 4.66 9.03
CA ILE A 123 20.22 5.75 10.01
C ILE A 123 20.92 5.26 11.29
N GLU A 124 20.54 4.07 11.79
CA GLU A 124 21.18 3.45 12.95
C GLU A 124 22.67 3.18 12.71
N ARG A 125 23.02 2.56 11.57
CA ARG A 125 24.43 2.27 11.21
C ARG A 125 25.29 3.53 11.09
N ARG A 126 24.69 4.67 10.79
CA ARG A 126 25.35 5.97 10.79
C ARG A 126 25.46 6.60 12.17
N GLY A 127 25.01 5.90 13.22
CA GLY A 127 25.07 6.37 14.61
C GLY A 127 24.18 7.58 14.91
N ARG A 128 23.15 7.83 14.07
CA ARG A 128 22.27 9.00 14.23
C ARG A 128 21.10 8.75 15.15
N ALA A 129 20.59 7.51 15.20
CA ALA A 129 19.53 7.09 16.12
C ALA A 129 19.65 5.60 16.43
N LYS A 130 19.03 5.15 17.51
CA LYS A 130 18.94 3.74 17.90
C LYS A 130 17.62 3.16 17.43
N LEU A 131 17.68 2.02 16.72
CA LEU A 131 16.49 1.29 16.25
C LEU A 131 15.94 0.41 17.38
N ARG A 132 14.63 0.46 17.60
CA ARG A 132 13.87 -0.40 18.51
C ARG A 132 12.73 -1.03 17.75
N MET A 133 12.47 -2.32 17.99
CA MET A 133 11.42 -3.04 17.30
C MET A 133 10.35 -3.51 18.28
N PHE A 134 9.09 -3.31 17.92
CA PHE A 134 7.95 -3.93 18.60
C PHE A 134 7.47 -5.16 17.83
N GLU A 135 6.87 -6.08 18.57
CA GLU A 135 6.31 -7.32 18.02
C GLU A 135 4.88 -7.10 17.55
N ILE A 136 4.56 -7.60 16.34
CA ILE A 136 3.19 -7.68 15.84
C ILE A 136 2.56 -8.99 16.28
N SER A 137 1.38 -8.92 16.89
CA SER A 137 0.52 -10.05 17.26
C SER A 137 -0.77 -10.07 16.45
N LYS A 138 -1.45 -11.23 16.42
CA LYS A 138 -2.82 -11.35 15.90
C LYS A 138 -3.83 -10.55 16.72
N GLU A 139 -3.51 -10.31 17.99
CA GLU A 139 -4.31 -9.51 18.90
C GLU A 139 -3.79 -8.08 18.98
N PRO A 140 -4.62 -7.08 18.59
CA PRO A 140 -4.22 -5.67 18.56
C PRO A 140 -3.72 -5.14 19.90
N GLU A 141 -4.28 -5.61 21.01
CA GLU A 141 -3.92 -5.22 22.37
C GLU A 141 -2.49 -5.64 22.71
N GLU A 142 -2.07 -6.84 22.30
CA GLU A 142 -0.70 -7.33 22.51
C GLU A 142 0.30 -6.54 21.68
N THR A 143 -0.06 -6.21 20.42
CA THR A 143 0.74 -5.33 19.58
C THR A 143 0.92 -3.96 20.24
N LEU A 144 -0.17 -3.37 20.74
CA LEU A 144 -0.15 -2.06 21.39
C LEU A 144 0.70 -2.07 22.67
N GLU A 145 0.62 -3.12 23.49
CA GLU A 145 1.49 -3.27 24.67
C GLU A 145 2.97 -3.41 24.26
N SER A 146 3.26 -4.11 23.16
CA SER A 146 4.62 -4.18 22.62
C SER A 146 5.13 -2.81 22.16
N VAL A 147 4.30 -2.00 21.50
CA VAL A 147 4.62 -0.61 21.12
C VAL A 147 4.93 0.22 22.36
N LYS A 148 4.10 0.20 23.39
CA LYS A 148 4.28 0.96 24.63
C LYS A 148 5.60 0.63 25.33
N LYS A 149 6.06 -0.63 25.28
CA LYS A 149 7.35 -1.05 25.85
C LYS A 149 8.55 -0.49 25.10
N GLN A 150 8.42 -0.21 23.79
CA GLN A 150 9.51 0.29 22.97
C GLN A 150 9.57 1.82 22.90
N VAL A 151 8.42 2.50 23.02
CA VAL A 151 8.34 3.96 22.95
C VAL A 151 8.85 4.59 24.25
N SER A 152 9.69 5.61 24.11
CA SER A 152 10.25 6.39 25.22
C SER A 152 10.23 7.89 24.92
N ARG A 153 10.61 8.73 25.86
CA ARG A 153 10.78 10.18 25.64
C ARG A 153 11.88 10.53 24.63
N ARG A 154 12.73 9.56 24.24
CA ARG A 154 13.75 9.72 23.22
C ARG A 154 13.28 9.25 21.83
N THR A 155 12.08 8.70 21.75
CA THR A 155 11.52 8.29 20.46
C THR A 155 11.28 9.53 19.60
N LYS A 156 12.11 9.70 18.57
CA LYS A 156 12.01 10.79 17.61
C LYS A 156 11.09 10.43 16.44
N LEU A 157 11.09 9.16 16.03
CA LEU A 157 10.26 8.64 14.95
C LEU A 157 9.63 7.31 15.36
N LEU A 158 8.31 7.21 15.16
CA LEU A 158 7.56 5.97 15.15
C LEU A 158 7.12 5.70 13.70
N ALA A 159 7.71 4.67 13.07
CA ALA A 159 7.46 4.34 11.67
C ALA A 159 7.04 2.89 11.54
N PHE A 160 5.90 2.60 10.90
CA PHE A 160 5.36 1.25 10.81
C PHE A 160 4.44 1.05 9.62
N SER A 161 4.30 -0.21 9.18
CA SER A 161 3.33 -0.62 8.16
C SER A 161 1.93 -0.71 8.77
N HIS A 162 0.93 -0.08 8.15
CA HIS A 162 -0.47 -0.17 8.61
C HIS A 162 -1.04 -1.59 8.43
N VAL A 163 -0.63 -2.28 7.37
CA VAL A 163 -0.89 -3.71 7.14
C VAL A 163 0.43 -4.40 6.90
N SER A 164 0.74 -5.39 7.73
CA SER A 164 1.95 -6.20 7.57
C SER A 164 2.00 -6.84 6.18
N CYS A 165 3.09 -6.61 5.45
CA CYS A 165 3.32 -7.24 4.16
C CYS A 165 3.70 -8.72 4.29
N GLN A 166 4.02 -9.20 5.48
CA GLN A 166 4.35 -10.59 5.77
C GLN A 166 3.10 -11.39 6.13
N THR A 167 2.36 -10.96 7.15
CA THR A 167 1.22 -11.72 7.71
C THR A 167 -0.14 -11.25 7.26
N GLY A 168 -0.27 -10.03 6.67
CA GLY A 168 -1.56 -9.43 6.35
C GLY A 168 -2.33 -8.90 7.57
N ILE A 169 -1.71 -8.89 8.75
CA ILE A 169 -2.28 -8.32 9.97
C ILE A 169 -2.45 -6.80 9.79
N ARG A 170 -3.63 -6.30 10.11
CA ARG A 170 -3.95 -4.88 10.18
C ARG A 170 -3.62 -4.37 11.58
N LEU A 171 -2.72 -3.41 11.66
CA LEU A 171 -2.31 -2.80 12.93
C LEU A 171 -3.35 -1.78 13.39
N PRO A 172 -3.52 -1.60 14.72
CA PRO A 172 -4.37 -0.54 15.30
C PRO A 172 -3.67 0.82 15.15
N ALA A 173 -3.67 1.36 13.91
CA ALA A 173 -2.85 2.50 13.52
C ALA A 173 -3.15 3.75 14.36
N LYS A 174 -4.41 4.02 14.68
CA LYS A 174 -4.82 5.16 15.50
C LYS A 174 -4.20 5.10 16.89
N GLU A 175 -4.36 3.97 17.57
CA GLU A 175 -3.88 3.75 18.94
C GLU A 175 -2.35 3.78 18.99
N ILE A 176 -1.67 3.23 17.98
CA ILE A 176 -0.21 3.28 17.85
C ILE A 176 0.26 4.73 17.68
N CYS A 177 -0.40 5.50 16.82
CA CYS A 177 -0.11 6.93 16.64
C CYS A 177 -0.31 7.72 17.93
N GLU A 178 -1.37 7.46 18.69
CA GLU A 178 -1.61 8.09 20.00
C GLU A 178 -0.47 7.82 20.98
N VAL A 179 0.11 6.62 21.01
CA VAL A 179 1.27 6.32 21.86
C VAL A 179 2.49 7.16 21.45
N GLY A 180 2.77 7.28 20.15
CA GLY A 180 3.88 8.10 19.65
C GLY A 180 3.71 9.58 19.94
N ARG A 181 2.51 10.13 19.71
CA ARG A 181 2.22 11.55 19.97
C ARG A 181 2.36 11.94 21.45
N LYS A 182 2.00 11.06 22.37
CA LYS A 182 2.16 11.32 23.83
C LYS A 182 3.60 11.61 24.25
N VAL A 183 4.59 11.18 23.46
CA VAL A 183 6.01 11.45 23.72
C VAL A 183 6.61 12.48 22.75
N GLY A 184 5.82 13.02 21.83
CA GLY A 184 6.25 14.00 20.82
C GLY A 184 7.01 13.39 19.64
N ALA A 185 6.86 12.08 19.38
CA ALA A 185 7.46 11.42 18.24
C ALA A 185 6.76 11.83 16.94
N TYR A 186 7.53 12.00 15.86
CA TYR A 186 7.00 12.05 14.50
C TYR A 186 6.49 10.66 14.08
N ILE A 187 5.46 10.64 13.23
CA ILE A 187 4.79 9.39 12.85
C ILE A 187 4.76 9.24 11.34
N LEU A 188 5.33 8.14 10.84
CA LEU A 188 5.28 7.75 9.45
C LEU A 188 4.58 6.40 9.32
N ILE A 189 3.56 6.32 8.48
CA ILE A 189 2.84 5.08 8.19
C ILE A 189 3.16 4.62 6.76
N ASP A 190 3.68 3.40 6.64
CA ASP A 190 3.72 2.68 5.35
C ASP A 190 2.35 2.09 5.05
N GLY A 191 1.61 2.78 4.18
CA GLY A 191 0.30 2.38 3.67
C GLY A 191 0.36 1.58 2.35
N ALA A 192 1.51 1.02 1.99
CA ALA A 192 1.68 0.32 0.71
C ALA A 192 0.73 -0.87 0.49
N GLN A 193 0.15 -1.43 1.56
CA GLN A 193 -0.77 -2.55 1.50
C GLN A 193 -2.23 -2.15 1.84
N THR A 194 -2.57 -0.87 1.91
CA THR A 194 -3.84 -0.40 2.47
C THR A 194 -4.80 0.21 1.46
N VAL A 195 -4.38 1.27 0.75
CA VAL A 195 -5.30 2.03 -0.11
C VAL A 195 -5.79 1.16 -1.28
N GLY A 196 -7.09 0.96 -1.34
CA GLY A 196 -7.75 0.02 -2.26
C GLY A 196 -7.90 -1.42 -1.73
N ASN A 197 -7.45 -1.69 -0.50
CA ASN A 197 -7.57 -2.98 0.21
C ASN A 197 -8.44 -2.86 1.47
N ILE A 198 -8.19 -1.83 2.27
CA ILE A 198 -8.96 -1.51 3.48
C ILE A 198 -9.28 0.00 3.48
N PRO A 199 -10.32 0.44 4.19
CA PRO A 199 -10.58 1.86 4.41
C PRO A 199 -9.42 2.56 5.13
N VAL A 200 -9.10 3.79 4.71
CA VAL A 200 -8.02 4.62 5.29
C VAL A 200 -8.57 5.98 5.66
N ASN A 201 -8.31 6.44 6.89
CA ASN A 201 -8.64 7.78 7.34
C ASN A 201 -7.42 8.43 8.00
N VAL A 202 -6.63 9.17 7.22
CA VAL A 202 -5.38 9.78 7.70
C VAL A 202 -5.59 10.83 8.78
N ARG A 203 -6.78 11.46 8.82
CA ARG A 203 -7.11 12.44 9.88
C ARG A 203 -7.26 11.77 11.25
N ASP A 204 -7.87 10.58 11.29
CA ASP A 204 -8.02 9.84 12.55
C ASP A 204 -6.69 9.32 13.09
N TYR A 205 -5.72 9.09 12.22
CA TYR A 205 -4.39 8.64 12.63
C TYR A 205 -3.53 9.80 13.14
N GLU A 206 -3.79 11.03 12.65
CA GLU A 206 -2.96 12.20 12.95
C GLU A 206 -1.46 11.90 12.74
N CYS A 207 -1.12 11.12 11.72
CA CYS A 207 0.26 10.82 11.36
C CYS A 207 0.87 11.99 10.57
N ASP A 208 2.19 12.18 10.66
CA ASP A 208 2.88 13.22 9.89
C ASP A 208 2.99 12.85 8.42
N PHE A 209 3.21 11.56 8.13
CA PHE A 209 3.35 11.03 6.77
C PHE A 209 2.58 9.72 6.58
N TYR A 210 1.94 9.58 5.42
CA TYR A 210 1.32 8.33 4.98
C TYR A 210 1.68 8.04 3.53
N ALA A 211 2.49 7.00 3.28
CA ALA A 211 2.94 6.63 1.93
C ALA A 211 2.12 5.47 1.37
N ALA A 212 1.53 5.62 0.18
CA ALA A 212 0.68 4.59 -0.42
C ALA A 212 0.96 4.38 -1.92
N ASN A 213 0.61 3.20 -2.44
CA ASN A 213 0.82 2.83 -3.83
C ASN A 213 -0.45 2.91 -4.68
N GLY A 214 -0.37 3.52 -5.86
CA GLY A 214 -1.40 3.44 -6.89
C GLY A 214 -1.36 2.11 -7.66
N HIS A 215 -0.20 1.47 -7.77
CA HIS A 215 0.02 0.28 -8.62
C HIS A 215 -0.15 -1.08 -7.91
N LYS A 216 -0.57 -1.11 -6.63
CA LYS A 216 -0.89 -2.36 -5.91
C LYS A 216 -2.41 -2.57 -5.90
N TRP A 217 -3.06 -2.30 -4.79
CA TRP A 217 -4.48 -2.57 -4.56
C TRP A 217 -5.43 -1.65 -5.33
N LEU A 218 -4.96 -0.46 -5.73
CA LEU A 218 -5.68 0.38 -6.68
C LEU A 218 -5.56 -0.11 -8.12
N CYS A 219 -4.67 -1.07 -8.42
CA CYS A 219 -4.47 -1.62 -9.77
C CYS A 219 -4.11 -0.58 -10.85
N GLY A 220 -3.51 0.54 -10.48
CA GLY A 220 -3.04 1.57 -11.40
C GLY A 220 -1.75 1.19 -12.16
N PRO A 221 -1.28 2.07 -13.04
CA PRO A 221 -0.02 1.90 -13.75
C PRO A 221 1.15 1.75 -12.78
N LYS A 222 2.12 0.88 -13.14
CA LYS A 222 3.36 0.72 -12.38
C LYS A 222 4.14 2.03 -12.40
N GLY A 223 4.69 2.42 -11.23
CA GLY A 223 5.33 3.74 -11.09
C GLY A 223 4.38 4.85 -10.64
N THR A 224 3.16 4.53 -10.17
CA THR A 224 2.24 5.48 -9.55
C THR A 224 2.09 5.23 -8.06
N SER A 225 2.17 6.29 -7.27
CA SER A 225 2.09 6.29 -5.82
C SER A 225 1.83 7.71 -5.32
N PHE A 226 1.61 7.86 -4.03
CA PHE A 226 1.47 9.17 -3.42
C PHE A 226 1.92 9.17 -1.95
N LEU A 227 2.27 10.35 -1.46
CA LEU A 227 2.57 10.63 -0.08
C LEU A 227 1.58 11.68 0.43
N TYR A 228 0.89 11.37 1.53
CA TYR A 228 0.19 12.34 2.34
C TYR A 228 1.15 12.96 3.35
N VAL A 229 1.07 14.26 3.52
CA VAL A 229 1.80 15.04 4.52
C VAL A 229 0.79 15.81 5.34
N ASN A 230 0.82 15.62 6.64
CA ASN A 230 -0.08 16.33 7.55
C ASN A 230 0.24 17.84 7.55
N PRO A 231 -0.73 18.71 7.22
CA PRO A 231 -0.50 20.17 7.21
C PRO A 231 -0.19 20.74 8.59
N ASP A 232 -0.66 20.08 9.67
CA ASP A 232 -0.48 20.49 11.05
C ASP A 232 0.80 19.89 11.68
N SER A 233 1.59 19.14 10.91
CA SER A 233 2.86 18.58 11.39
C SER A 233 3.84 19.69 11.79
N ALA A 234 4.50 19.50 12.92
CA ALA A 234 5.57 20.39 13.39
C ALA A 234 6.87 20.25 12.56
N ILE A 235 6.92 19.31 11.60
CA ILE A 235 8.11 19.09 10.78
C ILE A 235 8.31 20.28 9.83
N THR A 236 9.51 20.85 9.85
CA THR A 236 9.94 21.78 8.80
C THR A 236 10.26 20.99 7.55
N LEU A 237 9.31 21.03 6.59
CA LEU A 237 9.49 20.31 5.34
C LEU A 237 10.66 20.87 4.52
N SER A 238 11.63 20.02 4.22
CA SER A 238 12.77 20.34 3.37
C SER A 238 12.74 19.46 2.11
N PRO A 239 12.80 20.02 0.90
CA PRO A 239 12.78 19.22 -0.31
C PRO A 239 13.95 18.25 -0.33
N THR A 240 13.66 16.96 -0.53
CA THR A 240 14.68 15.92 -0.71
C THR A 240 15.52 16.17 -1.96
N PHE A 241 14.91 16.79 -2.97
CA PHE A 241 15.56 17.20 -4.21
C PHE A 241 15.21 18.67 -4.50
N LEU A 242 16.24 19.50 -4.58
CA LEU A 242 16.14 20.88 -5.04
C LEU A 242 16.40 20.93 -6.54
N ALA A 243 15.41 21.29 -7.33
CA ALA A 243 15.49 21.33 -8.78
C ALA A 243 14.55 22.41 -9.35
N PHE A 244 14.52 22.52 -10.69
CA PHE A 244 13.57 23.39 -11.37
C PHE A 244 12.14 23.11 -10.91
N GLY A 245 11.40 24.16 -10.53
CA GLY A 245 10.07 24.07 -9.94
C GLY A 245 10.04 23.97 -8.40
N SER A 246 11.21 23.91 -7.76
CA SER A 246 11.38 23.98 -6.30
C SER A 246 12.30 25.12 -5.88
N SER A 247 12.17 26.30 -6.52
CA SER A 247 13.00 27.47 -6.22
C SER A 247 12.78 28.02 -4.82
N SER A 248 13.76 28.73 -4.28
CA SER A 248 13.77 29.25 -2.91
C SER A 248 12.54 30.09 -2.55
N ASP A 249 12.03 30.87 -3.48
CA ASP A 249 10.89 31.75 -3.25
C ASP A 249 9.56 30.97 -3.20
N ASP A 250 9.41 29.93 -4.04
CA ASP A 250 8.29 29.01 -3.98
C ASP A 250 8.33 28.13 -2.72
N LEU A 251 9.53 27.75 -2.24
CA LEU A 251 9.72 26.94 -1.05
C LEU A 251 9.28 27.64 0.23
N ALA A 252 9.51 28.96 0.32
CA ALA A 252 9.06 29.76 1.46
C ALA A 252 7.52 29.83 1.53
N THR A 253 6.83 29.69 0.40
CA THR A 253 5.35 29.81 0.32
C THR A 253 4.64 28.47 0.30
N ARG A 254 5.25 27.39 -0.21
CA ARG A 254 4.65 26.05 -0.27
C ARG A 254 4.98 25.26 1.00
N ARG A 255 4.12 25.34 2.01
CA ARG A 255 4.22 24.57 3.26
C ARG A 255 3.55 23.21 3.20
N ASN A 256 3.14 22.74 2.00
CA ASN A 256 2.38 21.50 1.82
C ASN A 256 3.17 20.43 1.04
N ALA A 257 2.55 19.26 0.84
CA ALA A 257 3.17 18.10 0.19
C ALA A 257 3.67 18.40 -1.24
N MET A 258 3.03 19.31 -1.97
CA MET A 258 3.37 19.62 -3.36
C MET A 258 4.79 20.14 -3.54
N ARG A 259 5.46 20.59 -2.48
CA ARG A 259 6.88 21.00 -2.52
C ARG A 259 7.83 19.86 -2.89
N PHE A 260 7.40 18.62 -2.77
CA PHE A 260 8.16 17.43 -3.14
C PHE A 260 7.98 17.03 -4.61
N GLU A 261 7.13 17.74 -5.35
CA GLU A 261 6.97 17.56 -6.79
C GLU A 261 7.92 18.48 -7.55
N TYR A 262 8.87 17.91 -8.26
CA TYR A 262 9.93 18.61 -8.98
C TYR A 262 10.11 18.08 -10.39
N GLY A 263 10.59 18.90 -11.31
CA GLY A 263 10.97 18.54 -12.67
C GLY A 263 9.81 17.97 -13.51
N THR A 264 10.18 17.35 -14.62
CA THR A 264 9.22 16.64 -15.48
C THR A 264 8.79 15.35 -14.82
N ARG A 265 7.47 15.13 -14.72
CA ARG A 265 6.87 13.96 -14.07
C ARG A 265 6.02 13.15 -15.03
N GLU A 266 5.74 11.92 -14.66
CA GLU A 266 5.00 10.93 -15.42
C GLU A 266 3.48 11.21 -15.40
N LYS A 267 3.04 12.40 -15.85
CA LYS A 267 1.61 12.81 -15.84
C LYS A 267 0.72 11.85 -16.60
N ILE A 268 1.22 11.23 -17.66
CA ILE A 268 0.47 10.23 -18.44
C ILE A 268 0.14 9.00 -17.60
N LEU A 269 1.07 8.52 -16.75
CA LEU A 269 0.79 7.40 -15.85
C LEU A 269 -0.25 7.79 -14.80
N LEU A 270 -0.22 9.02 -14.30
CA LEU A 270 -1.23 9.54 -13.38
C LEU A 270 -2.61 9.65 -14.05
N PHE A 271 -2.64 10.03 -15.34
CA PHE A 271 -3.85 9.98 -16.15
C PHE A 271 -4.43 8.56 -16.23
N GLY A 272 -3.58 7.55 -16.41
CA GLY A 272 -3.98 6.13 -16.35
C GLY A 272 -4.50 5.71 -14.96
N LEU A 273 -3.92 6.21 -13.87
CA LEU A 273 -4.42 5.94 -12.51
C LEU A 273 -5.80 6.59 -12.29
N LEU A 274 -6.02 7.81 -12.79
CA LEU A 274 -7.34 8.45 -12.75
C LEU A 274 -8.39 7.60 -13.46
N ALA A 275 -8.08 7.04 -14.64
CA ALA A 275 -8.99 6.17 -15.37
C ALA A 275 -9.40 4.93 -14.55
N VAL A 276 -8.49 4.35 -13.76
CA VAL A 276 -8.81 3.25 -12.83
C VAL A 276 -9.72 3.71 -11.69
N ILE A 277 -9.42 4.85 -11.08
CA ILE A 277 -10.22 5.42 -9.98
C ILE A 277 -11.65 5.75 -10.45
N ASP A 278 -11.79 6.32 -11.65
CA ASP A 278 -13.09 6.63 -12.24
C ASP A 278 -13.88 5.36 -12.60
N LEU A 279 -13.19 4.28 -12.98
CA LEU A 279 -13.84 2.98 -13.19
C LEU A 279 -14.41 2.44 -11.87
N TYR A 280 -13.64 2.51 -10.78
CA TYR A 280 -14.13 2.08 -9.45
C TYR A 280 -15.31 2.92 -8.96
N ALA A 281 -15.31 4.23 -9.22
CA ALA A 281 -16.45 5.08 -8.89
C ALA A 281 -17.74 4.67 -9.62
N LYS A 282 -17.62 4.05 -10.81
CA LYS A 282 -18.77 3.48 -11.54
C LYS A 282 -19.22 2.13 -10.98
N TRP A 283 -18.31 1.37 -10.37
CA TRP A 283 -18.58 0.03 -9.83
C TRP A 283 -19.05 0.04 -8.37
N ASP A 284 -18.99 1.18 -7.70
CA ASP A 284 -19.17 1.30 -6.26
C ASP A 284 -18.00 0.75 -5.42
N TRP A 285 -17.39 1.65 -4.65
CA TRP A 285 -16.25 1.33 -3.79
C TRP A 285 -16.61 0.35 -2.67
N GLU A 286 -17.83 0.47 -2.10
CA GLU A 286 -18.27 -0.41 -1.02
C GLU A 286 -18.43 -1.86 -1.50
N LEU A 287 -18.97 -2.05 -2.71
CA LEU A 287 -19.08 -3.38 -3.32
C LEU A 287 -17.70 -3.99 -3.59
N LYS A 288 -16.74 -3.17 -4.06
CA LYS A 288 -15.37 -3.62 -4.29
C LYS A 288 -14.69 -4.06 -2.99
N ASP A 289 -14.79 -3.26 -1.93
CA ASP A 289 -14.19 -3.55 -0.63
C ASP A 289 -14.89 -4.74 0.05
N GLY A 290 -16.22 -4.83 -0.03
CA GLY A 290 -17.00 -5.98 0.42
C GLY A 290 -16.56 -7.28 -0.24
N ARG A 291 -16.32 -7.27 -1.56
CA ARG A 291 -15.84 -8.45 -2.30
C ARG A 291 -14.44 -8.90 -1.84
N ILE A 292 -13.51 -7.98 -1.58
CA ILE A 292 -12.19 -8.34 -1.02
C ILE A 292 -12.35 -9.03 0.34
N LYS A 293 -13.20 -8.48 1.21
CA LYS A 293 -13.51 -9.04 2.52
C LYS A 293 -14.07 -10.46 2.42
N GLU A 294 -15.09 -10.66 1.59
CA GLU A 294 -15.74 -11.96 1.38
C GLU A 294 -14.76 -13.01 0.84
N LEU A 295 -14.01 -12.68 -0.22
CA LEU A 295 -13.03 -13.60 -0.81
C LEU A 295 -11.90 -13.95 0.16
N SER A 296 -11.45 -12.99 0.98
CA SER A 296 -10.41 -13.22 1.97
C SER A 296 -10.89 -14.10 3.12
N ALA A 297 -12.14 -13.93 3.57
CA ALA A 297 -12.78 -14.80 4.57
C ALA A 297 -12.91 -16.22 4.03
N TYR A 298 -13.47 -16.36 2.82
CA TYR A 298 -13.61 -17.66 2.14
C TYR A 298 -12.28 -18.39 2.02
N LEU A 299 -11.23 -17.70 1.57
CA LEU A 299 -9.88 -18.29 1.47
C LEU A 299 -9.40 -18.83 2.82
N ARG A 300 -9.52 -18.05 3.91
CA ARG A 300 -9.05 -18.46 5.24
C ARG A 300 -9.83 -19.63 5.79
N GLU A 301 -11.14 -19.65 5.61
CA GLU A 301 -11.99 -20.78 5.98
C GLU A 301 -11.53 -22.06 5.27
N ARG A 302 -11.34 -21.98 3.93
CA ARG A 302 -10.92 -23.12 3.12
C ARG A 302 -9.50 -23.60 3.46
N LEU A 303 -8.57 -22.70 3.79
CA LEU A 303 -7.23 -23.07 4.24
C LEU A 303 -7.25 -23.81 5.60
N ASN A 304 -8.10 -23.38 6.52
CA ASN A 304 -8.25 -24.03 7.83
C ASN A 304 -8.84 -25.45 7.74
N GLU A 305 -9.50 -25.83 6.62
CA GLU A 305 -9.95 -27.20 6.37
C GLU A 305 -8.80 -28.15 6.02
N ILE A 306 -7.58 -27.63 5.71
CA ILE A 306 -6.42 -28.42 5.33
C ILE A 306 -5.50 -28.58 6.55
N PRO A 307 -5.41 -29.77 7.20
CA PRO A 307 -4.70 -29.93 8.48
C PRO A 307 -3.23 -29.51 8.44
N LYS A 308 -2.57 -29.63 7.28
CA LYS A 308 -1.15 -29.24 7.10
C LYS A 308 -0.95 -27.74 6.83
N CYS A 309 -2.02 -26.96 6.70
CA CYS A 309 -1.93 -25.50 6.50
C CYS A 309 -2.06 -24.76 7.83
N ILE A 310 -1.08 -23.92 8.15
CA ILE A 310 -1.09 -23.04 9.32
C ILE A 310 -1.31 -21.62 8.84
N VAL A 311 -2.48 -21.04 9.11
CA VAL A 311 -2.82 -19.66 8.73
C VAL A 311 -2.26 -18.68 9.75
N HIS A 312 -1.43 -17.75 9.29
CA HIS A 312 -0.80 -16.70 10.10
C HIS A 312 -1.64 -15.43 10.23
N THR A 313 -2.53 -15.19 9.27
CA THR A 313 -3.43 -14.01 9.24
C THR A 313 -4.65 -14.26 10.14
N PRO A 314 -5.10 -13.27 10.94
CA PRO A 314 -6.33 -13.38 11.71
C PRO A 314 -7.56 -13.64 10.83
N MET A 315 -8.54 -14.39 11.35
CA MET A 315 -9.81 -14.63 10.67
C MET A 315 -10.66 -13.36 10.60
N ASP A 316 -10.64 -12.57 11.67
CA ASP A 316 -11.39 -11.34 11.80
C ASP A 316 -10.89 -10.28 10.77
N TRP A 317 -11.84 -9.73 10.01
CA TRP A 317 -11.54 -8.70 9.01
C TRP A 317 -10.98 -7.42 9.63
N ASP A 318 -11.43 -7.02 10.79
CA ASP A 318 -10.98 -5.79 11.43
C ASP A 318 -9.54 -5.87 11.93
N LYS A 319 -9.02 -7.10 12.11
CA LYS A 319 -7.63 -7.41 12.45
C LYS A 319 -6.78 -7.82 11.24
N SER A 320 -7.36 -7.83 10.02
CA SER A 320 -6.72 -8.39 8.83
C SER A 320 -6.96 -7.55 7.57
N SER A 321 -6.69 -8.11 6.42
CA SER A 321 -6.79 -7.44 5.12
C SER A 321 -7.02 -8.45 3.99
N GLY A 322 -6.97 -8.02 2.73
CA GLY A 322 -6.96 -8.89 1.56
C GLY A 322 -5.71 -9.78 1.43
N ASN A 323 -4.68 -9.57 2.25
CA ASN A 323 -3.53 -10.47 2.34
C ASN A 323 -3.83 -11.61 3.32
N THR A 324 -3.55 -12.84 2.91
CA THR A 324 -3.60 -14.04 3.76
C THR A 324 -2.27 -14.78 3.62
N SER A 325 -1.58 -15.02 4.72
CA SER A 325 -0.33 -15.79 4.75
C SER A 325 -0.52 -17.10 5.49
N PHE A 326 0.05 -18.18 4.94
CA PHE A 326 -0.01 -19.50 5.53
C PHE A 326 1.27 -20.30 5.24
N SER A 327 1.62 -21.21 6.13
CA SER A 327 2.68 -22.22 5.94
C SER A 327 2.05 -23.57 5.63
N VAL A 328 2.81 -24.49 4.98
CA VAL A 328 2.40 -25.87 4.72
C VAL A 328 3.38 -26.80 5.43
N GLU A 329 2.94 -27.50 6.46
CA GLU A 329 3.77 -28.41 7.23
C GLU A 329 4.39 -29.52 6.38
N GLY A 330 5.67 -29.81 6.59
CA GLY A 330 6.40 -30.82 5.86
C GLY A 330 6.93 -30.37 4.49
N TYR A 331 6.70 -29.13 4.08
CA TYR A 331 7.14 -28.61 2.78
C TYR A 331 7.96 -27.31 2.92
N SER A 332 9.03 -27.19 2.12
CA SER A 332 9.75 -25.93 2.02
C SER A 332 8.95 -24.90 1.22
N LEU A 333 9.20 -23.64 1.51
CA LEU A 333 8.58 -22.49 0.85
C LEU A 333 8.76 -22.54 -0.68
N GLU A 334 9.98 -22.86 -1.14
CA GLU A 334 10.35 -22.95 -2.56
C GLU A 334 9.57 -24.06 -3.25
N LYS A 335 9.39 -25.22 -2.58
CA LYS A 335 8.64 -26.34 -3.12
C LYS A 335 7.18 -25.98 -3.32
N VAL A 336 6.53 -25.39 -2.29
CA VAL A 336 5.11 -24.97 -2.38
C VAL A 336 4.94 -23.89 -3.44
N SER A 337 5.75 -22.84 -3.42
CA SER A 337 5.67 -21.73 -4.39
C SER A 337 5.93 -22.20 -5.82
N GLY A 338 6.96 -23.03 -6.03
CA GLY A 338 7.27 -23.61 -7.33
C GLY A 338 6.16 -24.51 -7.86
N TYR A 339 5.59 -25.37 -7.02
CA TYR A 339 4.48 -26.26 -7.38
C TYR A 339 3.24 -25.45 -7.80
N LEU A 340 2.82 -24.45 -7.00
CA LEU A 340 1.69 -23.60 -7.31
C LEU A 340 1.88 -22.83 -8.64
N SER A 341 3.10 -22.33 -8.86
CA SER A 341 3.42 -21.55 -10.06
C SER A 341 3.50 -22.43 -11.32
N ASN A 342 4.27 -23.54 -11.25
CA ASN A 342 4.64 -24.32 -12.43
C ASN A 342 3.53 -25.30 -12.87
N GLU A 343 2.93 -26.02 -11.89
CA GLU A 343 1.92 -27.05 -12.17
C GLU A 343 0.51 -26.45 -12.26
N TRP A 344 0.22 -25.43 -11.45
CA TRP A 344 -1.14 -24.88 -11.34
C TRP A 344 -1.30 -23.49 -11.96
N ARG A 345 -0.20 -22.83 -12.37
CA ARG A 345 -0.22 -21.44 -12.86
C ARG A 345 -0.90 -20.49 -11.86
N ILE A 346 -0.62 -20.66 -10.59
CA ILE A 346 -1.10 -19.81 -9.48
C ILE A 346 0.07 -18.97 -9.01
N MET A 347 0.02 -17.66 -9.25
CA MET A 347 1.03 -16.71 -8.83
C MET A 347 0.75 -16.24 -7.39
N THR A 348 1.73 -16.42 -6.52
CA THR A 348 1.69 -16.07 -5.10
C THR A 348 2.93 -15.28 -4.71
N ARG A 349 3.07 -14.90 -3.44
CA ARG A 349 4.31 -14.34 -2.91
C ARG A 349 4.89 -15.26 -1.83
N SER A 350 6.16 -15.57 -1.95
CA SER A 350 6.96 -16.18 -0.87
C SER A 350 7.30 -15.14 0.19
N VAL A 351 7.17 -15.52 1.46
CA VAL A 351 7.51 -14.71 2.64
C VAL A 351 8.52 -15.50 3.49
N PRO A 352 9.84 -15.43 3.15
CA PRO A 352 10.86 -16.22 3.82
C PRO A 352 10.98 -15.95 5.32
N GLU A 353 10.70 -14.71 5.73
CA GLU A 353 10.84 -14.26 7.12
C GLU A 353 9.98 -15.07 8.10
N ILE A 354 8.87 -15.62 7.63
CA ILE A 354 7.95 -16.44 8.43
C ILE A 354 7.70 -17.81 7.81
N ASN A 355 8.52 -18.22 6.81
CA ASN A 355 8.38 -19.47 6.04
C ASN A 355 6.94 -19.69 5.52
N ALA A 356 6.35 -18.68 4.89
CA ALA A 356 4.95 -18.69 4.46
C ALA A 356 4.76 -18.30 2.99
N ILE A 357 3.63 -18.74 2.43
CA ILE A 357 3.07 -18.25 1.18
C ILE A 357 2.04 -17.16 1.50
N ARG A 358 2.11 -16.02 0.81
CA ARG A 358 1.09 -14.98 0.89
C ARG A 358 0.22 -14.97 -0.36
N ILE A 359 -1.07 -15.04 -0.13
CA ILE A 359 -2.14 -14.82 -1.10
C ILE A 359 -2.68 -13.40 -0.91
N SER A 360 -2.75 -12.64 -1.98
CA SER A 360 -3.38 -11.31 -2.00
C SER A 360 -4.68 -11.41 -2.79
N THR A 361 -5.79 -11.68 -2.11
CA THR A 361 -7.13 -11.73 -2.72
C THR A 361 -7.60 -10.32 -3.05
N SER A 362 -7.76 -10.05 -4.33
CA SER A 362 -8.26 -8.77 -4.84
C SER A 362 -9.69 -8.90 -5.35
N TYR A 363 -10.38 -7.79 -5.54
CA TYR A 363 -11.77 -7.76 -6.01
C TYR A 363 -11.99 -8.45 -7.36
N PHE A 364 -10.96 -8.64 -8.18
CA PHE A 364 -11.03 -9.34 -9.47
C PHE A 364 -10.81 -10.86 -9.36
N ASN A 365 -10.50 -11.38 -8.17
CA ASN A 365 -10.44 -12.82 -7.95
C ASN A 365 -11.83 -13.43 -7.80
N THR A 366 -11.91 -14.75 -7.86
CA THR A 366 -13.15 -15.52 -7.77
C THR A 366 -13.02 -16.68 -6.78
N ASN A 367 -14.15 -17.15 -6.25
CA ASN A 367 -14.18 -18.37 -5.43
C ASN A 367 -13.62 -19.60 -6.18
N LYS A 368 -13.83 -19.69 -7.49
CA LYS A 368 -13.28 -20.78 -8.33
C LYS A 368 -11.76 -20.79 -8.33
N GLU A 369 -11.12 -19.61 -8.33
CA GLU A 369 -9.66 -19.51 -8.23
C GLU A 369 -9.15 -19.93 -6.86
N ILE A 370 -9.89 -19.59 -5.78
CA ILE A 370 -9.61 -20.03 -4.41
C ILE A 370 -9.77 -21.56 -4.33
N ASP A 371 -10.86 -22.13 -4.83
CA ASP A 371 -11.08 -23.58 -4.83
C ASP A 371 -9.96 -24.32 -5.55
N ARG A 372 -9.50 -23.79 -6.69
CA ARG A 372 -8.36 -24.34 -7.43
C ARG A 372 -7.06 -24.30 -6.61
N LEU A 373 -6.82 -23.24 -5.83
CA LEU A 373 -5.68 -23.20 -4.90
C LEU A 373 -5.82 -24.28 -3.82
N ILE A 374 -7.02 -24.45 -3.26
CA ILE A 374 -7.29 -25.48 -2.24
C ILE A 374 -7.08 -26.89 -2.79
N GLU A 375 -7.53 -27.17 -4.01
CA GLU A 375 -7.27 -28.43 -4.70
C GLU A 375 -5.77 -28.69 -4.88
N ALA A 376 -5.02 -27.68 -5.34
CA ALA A 376 -3.57 -27.75 -5.47
C ALA A 376 -2.88 -28.09 -4.14
N LEU A 377 -3.30 -27.43 -3.04
CA LEU A 377 -2.73 -27.67 -1.71
C LEU A 377 -3.11 -29.04 -1.14
N LYS A 378 -4.29 -29.57 -1.47
CA LYS A 378 -4.69 -30.92 -1.06
C LYS A 378 -3.91 -32.01 -1.82
N ALA A 379 -3.54 -31.74 -3.07
CA ALA A 379 -2.78 -32.65 -3.92
C ALA A 379 -1.25 -32.63 -3.67
N LEU A 380 -0.74 -31.63 -2.96
CA LEU A 380 0.65 -31.51 -2.56
C LEU A 380 1.02 -32.53 -1.47
#